data_9d2644cfad9a11b2cfedf05c2bb12822
#
_entry.id   9d2644cfad9a11b2cfedf05c2bb12822
#
_cell.length_a   1.000
_cell.length_b   1.000
_cell.length_c   1.000
_cell.angle_alpha   90.00
_cell.angle_beta   90.00
_cell.angle_gamma   90.00
#
_symmetry.space_group_name_H-M   'P 1'
#
loop_
_entity.id
_entity.type
_entity.pdbx_description
1 polymer ?
#
loop_
_entity_poly.entity_id
_entity_poly.type
_entity_poly.pdbx_seq_one_letter_code
_entity_poly.pdbx_strand_id
1 'polypeptide(L)'
;DITAKHVADNIGVLDEESFRAQIWPHRPITDIWGIGPGIAARLAKYHVYDLMGVAALDERILYREFGVNAEYLIDHAFGREPTTIAEIQAYRPAASSYVNGQVLPCNYTFEEAHTVLKEMIDASVLELVERGQVTNHISLSVGYAAGAGGATMGDGPASPSRANPGDVFVGEHGKRRLGPRGYGHAGGSRKLAGFTNSYRKLMAAFDELWSERVSKDVPIRRMSVGLGNLVPEEFATIDLFTDVAADEREHDLQRAVLAVKGKFGRNALLRGMSLTEKATARERNEQVGGHHA
;
A
#
# COMPACT_ATOMS: atom_id res chain seq x y z
N ASP A 1 -19.93 -4.28 10.14
CA ASP A 1 -18.96 -5.39 10.01
C ASP A 1 -19.19 -6.47 11.08
N ILE A 2 -19.12 -6.14 12.38
CA ILE A 2 -19.33 -7.12 13.48
C ILE A 2 -20.71 -7.74 13.38
N THR A 3 -21.77 -6.96 13.28
CA THR A 3 -23.14 -7.44 13.18
C THR A 3 -23.33 -8.40 12.01
N ALA A 4 -22.83 -8.03 10.82
CA ALA A 4 -22.93 -8.86 9.63
C ALA A 4 -22.20 -10.20 9.77
N LYS A 5 -21.11 -10.27 10.54
CA LYS A 5 -20.37 -11.53 10.79
C LYS A 5 -21.07 -12.49 11.77
N HIS A 6 -22.04 -11.99 12.55
CA HIS A 6 -22.72 -12.77 13.59
C HIS A 6 -24.18 -13.09 13.27
N VAL A 7 -24.65 -12.79 12.05
CA VAL A 7 -26.00 -13.12 11.58
C VAL A 7 -25.95 -14.02 10.35
N ALA A 8 -26.94 -14.90 10.22
CA ALA A 8 -26.95 -15.94 9.18
C ALA A 8 -26.94 -15.38 7.74
N ASP A 9 -27.63 -14.27 7.51
CA ASP A 9 -27.79 -13.66 6.18
C ASP A 9 -26.76 -12.55 5.87
N ASN A 10 -25.75 -12.37 6.72
CA ASN A 10 -24.77 -11.29 6.63
C ASN A 10 -25.36 -9.86 6.61
N ILE A 11 -26.61 -9.71 7.04
CA ILE A 11 -27.32 -8.45 7.15
C ILE A 11 -27.85 -8.32 8.58
N GLY A 12 -27.35 -7.33 9.33
CA GLY A 12 -27.82 -7.07 10.69
C GLY A 12 -28.35 -5.65 10.80
N VAL A 13 -29.40 -5.47 11.60
CA VAL A 13 -29.97 -4.17 11.93
C VAL A 13 -29.62 -3.85 13.37
N LEU A 14 -29.12 -2.64 13.59
CA LEU A 14 -28.83 -2.08 14.91
C LEU A 14 -29.53 -0.73 15.04
N ASP A 15 -30.22 -0.56 16.14
CA ASP A 15 -30.61 0.76 16.66
C ASP A 15 -29.65 1.19 17.79
N GLU A 16 -29.89 2.33 18.40
CA GLU A 16 -29.01 2.85 19.46
C GLU A 16 -28.99 1.93 20.69
N GLU A 17 -30.10 1.35 21.06
CA GLU A 17 -30.22 0.46 22.23
C GLU A 17 -29.47 -0.85 21.99
N SER A 18 -29.71 -1.49 20.87
CA SER A 18 -29.04 -2.74 20.48
C SER A 18 -27.55 -2.53 20.20
N PHE A 19 -27.15 -1.39 19.65
CA PHE A 19 -25.75 -1.03 19.48
C PHE A 19 -25.03 -0.96 20.84
N ARG A 20 -25.63 -0.25 21.80
CA ARG A 20 -25.06 -0.14 23.17
C ARG A 20 -25.05 -1.50 23.87
N ALA A 21 -26.10 -2.30 23.71
CA ALA A 21 -26.18 -3.61 24.36
C ALA A 21 -25.21 -4.65 23.78
N GLN A 22 -25.01 -4.65 22.46
CA GLN A 22 -24.25 -5.70 21.76
C GLN A 22 -22.84 -5.29 21.38
N ILE A 23 -22.65 -4.04 20.90
CA ILE A 23 -21.37 -3.62 20.33
C ILE A 23 -20.48 -2.93 21.38
N TRP A 24 -21.04 -2.16 22.30
CA TRP A 24 -20.25 -1.52 23.37
C TRP A 24 -19.40 -2.51 24.18
N PRO A 25 -19.94 -3.65 24.69
CA PRO A 25 -19.17 -4.60 25.47
C PRO A 25 -18.37 -5.61 24.60
N HIS A 26 -18.47 -5.51 23.26
CA HIS A 26 -17.82 -6.48 22.37
C HIS A 26 -16.31 -6.51 22.56
N ARG A 27 -15.76 -7.70 22.64
CA ARG A 27 -14.32 -7.99 22.73
C ARG A 27 -13.91 -9.11 21.82
N PRO A 28 -12.71 -9.05 21.23
CA PRO A 28 -11.67 -8.03 21.42
C PRO A 28 -12.01 -6.73 20.67
N ILE A 29 -11.58 -5.60 21.20
CA ILE A 29 -11.81 -4.27 20.58
C ILE A 29 -11.19 -4.18 19.16
N THR A 30 -10.23 -5.02 18.84
CA THR A 30 -9.59 -5.10 17.51
C THR A 30 -10.50 -5.64 16.41
N ASP A 31 -11.68 -6.17 16.74
CA ASP A 31 -12.69 -6.57 15.76
C ASP A 31 -13.45 -5.34 15.21
N ILE A 32 -13.38 -4.22 15.94
CA ILE A 32 -13.94 -2.94 15.48
C ILE A 32 -13.05 -2.40 14.36
N TRP A 33 -13.68 -2.07 13.24
CA TRP A 33 -12.97 -1.47 12.10
C TRP A 33 -12.21 -0.20 12.51
N GLY A 34 -10.99 -0.05 12.03
CA GLY A 34 -10.11 1.07 12.38
C GLY A 34 -9.32 0.89 13.68
N ILE A 35 -9.63 -0.11 14.53
CA ILE A 35 -8.90 -0.36 15.78
C ILE A 35 -7.98 -1.55 15.62
N GLY A 36 -6.74 -1.29 15.20
CA GLY A 36 -5.70 -2.32 15.14
C GLY A 36 -4.99 -2.54 16.48
N PRO A 37 -4.07 -3.56 16.56
CA PRO A 37 -3.34 -3.89 17.79
C PRO A 37 -2.60 -2.70 18.41
N GLY A 38 -2.09 -1.76 17.60
CA GLY A 38 -1.39 -0.58 18.09
C GLY A 38 -2.32 0.41 18.82
N ILE A 39 -3.54 0.60 18.35
CA ILE A 39 -4.55 1.43 19.01
C ILE A 39 -5.02 0.73 20.28
N ALA A 40 -5.35 -0.57 20.19
CA ALA A 40 -5.77 -1.35 21.34
C ALA A 40 -4.73 -1.35 22.48
N ALA A 41 -3.43 -1.50 22.16
CA ALA A 41 -2.36 -1.42 23.16
C ALA A 41 -2.25 -0.03 23.84
N ARG A 42 -2.57 1.04 23.13
CA ARG A 42 -2.57 2.40 23.70
C ARG A 42 -3.80 2.64 24.57
N LEU A 43 -4.98 2.14 24.17
CA LEU A 43 -6.19 2.17 24.97
C LEU A 43 -6.07 1.34 26.25
N ALA A 44 -5.40 0.19 26.18
CA ALA A 44 -5.15 -0.68 27.33
C ALA A 44 -4.35 0.01 28.45
N LYS A 45 -3.54 1.05 28.17
CA LYS A 45 -2.86 1.86 29.19
C LYS A 45 -3.85 2.59 30.13
N TYR A 46 -5.07 2.82 29.64
CA TYR A 46 -6.16 3.45 30.37
C TYR A 46 -7.24 2.43 30.78
N HIS A 47 -6.93 1.14 30.77
CA HIS A 47 -7.84 0.04 31.06
C HIS A 47 -9.10 0.00 30.16
N VAL A 48 -8.97 0.48 28.92
CA VAL A 48 -10.01 0.49 27.90
C VAL A 48 -9.83 -0.68 26.96
N TYR A 49 -10.81 -1.60 26.89
CA TYR A 49 -10.75 -2.85 26.14
C TYR A 49 -11.95 -3.06 25.19
N ASP A 50 -12.93 -2.14 25.19
CA ASP A 50 -14.16 -2.17 24.42
C ASP A 50 -14.64 -0.74 24.11
N LEU A 51 -15.66 -0.60 23.27
CA LEU A 51 -16.20 0.73 22.91
C LEU A 51 -16.87 1.46 24.08
N MET A 52 -17.44 0.73 25.05
CA MET A 52 -18.00 1.34 26.25
C MET A 52 -16.91 2.09 27.03
N GLY A 53 -15.74 1.47 27.16
CA GLY A 53 -14.57 2.13 27.77
C GLY A 53 -14.07 3.34 26.98
N VAL A 54 -14.11 3.29 25.64
CA VAL A 54 -13.79 4.46 24.80
C VAL A 54 -14.78 5.59 25.03
N ALA A 55 -16.09 5.30 25.06
CA ALA A 55 -17.16 6.28 25.29
C ALA A 55 -17.11 6.91 26.70
N ALA A 56 -16.59 6.18 27.68
CA ALA A 56 -16.45 6.65 29.07
C ALA A 56 -15.15 7.42 29.33
N LEU A 57 -14.15 7.32 28.44
CA LEU A 57 -12.86 7.98 28.65
C LEU A 57 -12.96 9.47 28.29
N ASP A 58 -12.26 10.32 29.07
CA ASP A 58 -12.16 11.76 28.79
C ASP A 58 -11.59 12.00 27.39
N GLU A 59 -12.33 12.70 26.54
CA GLU A 59 -11.95 13.00 25.16
C GLU A 59 -10.57 13.65 25.06
N ARG A 60 -10.17 14.48 26.03
CA ARG A 60 -8.83 15.09 26.08
C ARG A 60 -7.71 14.06 26.14
N ILE A 61 -7.96 12.92 26.77
CA ILE A 61 -7.00 11.81 26.81
C ILE A 61 -6.92 11.18 25.41
N LEU A 62 -8.07 10.95 24.76
CA LEU A 62 -8.12 10.40 23.40
C LEU A 62 -7.42 11.32 22.40
N TYR A 63 -7.68 12.63 22.43
CA TYR A 63 -6.99 13.58 21.55
C TYR A 63 -5.49 13.66 21.81
N ARG A 64 -5.04 13.60 23.05
CA ARG A 64 -3.62 13.57 23.40
C ARG A 64 -2.92 12.33 22.87
N GLU A 65 -3.58 11.16 22.93
CA GLU A 65 -3.02 9.88 22.49
C GLU A 65 -3.09 9.69 20.98
N PHE A 66 -4.17 10.12 20.34
CA PHE A 66 -4.47 9.77 18.96
C PHE A 66 -4.52 10.97 18.00
N GLY A 67 -4.40 12.19 18.51
CA GLY A 67 -4.54 13.41 17.71
C GLY A 67 -5.92 13.46 17.03
N VAL A 68 -5.98 13.99 15.82
CA VAL A 68 -7.23 14.11 15.05
C VAL A 68 -7.97 12.78 14.83
N ASN A 69 -7.27 11.63 14.90
CA ASN A 69 -7.94 10.33 14.79
C ASN A 69 -8.73 9.94 16.05
N ALA A 70 -8.66 10.71 17.13
CA ALA A 70 -9.54 10.55 18.25
C ALA A 70 -11.01 10.76 17.87
N GLU A 71 -11.30 11.65 16.91
CA GLU A 71 -12.67 11.90 16.42
C GLU A 71 -13.32 10.61 15.92
N TYR A 72 -12.61 9.82 15.08
CA TYR A 72 -13.14 8.55 14.61
C TYR A 72 -13.42 7.56 15.75
N LEU A 73 -12.54 7.52 16.77
CA LEU A 73 -12.73 6.64 17.91
C LEU A 73 -13.95 7.06 18.73
N ILE A 74 -14.14 8.37 18.97
CA ILE A 74 -15.25 8.94 19.71
C ILE A 74 -16.56 8.72 18.94
N ASP A 75 -16.61 9.14 17.68
CA ASP A 75 -17.83 9.02 16.87
C ASP A 75 -18.27 7.58 16.73
N HIS A 76 -17.36 6.68 16.40
CA HIS A 76 -17.66 5.25 16.26
C HIS A 76 -18.06 4.61 17.60
N ALA A 77 -17.50 5.08 18.75
CA ALA A 77 -17.94 4.61 20.07
C ALA A 77 -19.40 4.99 20.36
N PHE A 78 -19.86 6.11 19.83
CA PHE A 78 -21.27 6.53 19.93
C PHE A 78 -22.15 6.08 18.76
N GLY A 79 -21.63 5.27 17.84
CA GLY A 79 -22.36 4.81 16.66
C GLY A 79 -22.63 5.92 15.64
N ARG A 80 -21.83 6.97 15.63
CA ARG A 80 -21.97 8.10 14.71
C ARG A 80 -21.04 7.91 13.51
N GLU A 81 -21.58 8.14 12.31
CA GLU A 81 -20.78 8.23 11.08
C GLU A 81 -21.16 9.57 10.40
N PRO A 82 -20.35 10.62 10.63
CA PRO A 82 -20.65 11.94 10.06
C PRO A 82 -20.39 11.99 8.55
N THR A 83 -19.58 11.07 8.01
CA THR A 83 -19.17 11.09 6.60
C THR A 83 -20.28 10.53 5.71
N THR A 84 -20.79 11.35 4.81
CA THR A 84 -21.81 10.94 3.84
C THR A 84 -21.19 10.38 2.55
N ILE A 85 -21.96 9.59 1.82
CA ILE A 85 -21.55 9.10 0.48
C ILE A 85 -21.26 10.27 -0.47
N ALA A 86 -22.01 11.36 -0.39
CA ALA A 86 -21.79 12.55 -1.21
C ALA A 86 -20.43 13.21 -0.90
N GLU A 87 -20.04 13.29 0.37
CA GLU A 87 -18.73 13.83 0.78
C GLU A 87 -17.60 12.92 0.32
N ILE A 88 -17.76 11.58 0.43
CA ILE A 88 -16.77 10.62 -0.10
C ILE A 88 -16.58 10.82 -1.60
N GLN A 89 -17.67 10.96 -2.37
CA GLN A 89 -17.61 11.19 -3.81
C GLN A 89 -17.01 12.55 -4.18
N ALA A 90 -17.25 13.58 -3.37
CA ALA A 90 -16.72 14.92 -3.58
C ALA A 90 -15.26 15.08 -3.12
N TYR A 91 -14.76 14.18 -2.27
CA TYR A 91 -13.41 14.27 -1.73
C TYR A 91 -12.35 14.27 -2.82
N ARG A 92 -11.45 15.24 -2.75
CA ARG A 92 -10.27 15.34 -3.60
C ARG A 92 -9.04 15.41 -2.71
N PRO A 93 -8.19 14.37 -2.70
CA PRO A 93 -6.98 14.36 -1.88
C PRO A 93 -6.01 15.46 -2.32
N ALA A 94 -5.35 16.09 -1.34
CA ALA A 94 -4.32 17.10 -1.59
C ALA A 94 -3.06 16.51 -2.23
N ALA A 95 -2.81 15.21 -2.03
CA ALA A 95 -1.74 14.47 -2.67
C ALA A 95 -2.29 13.13 -3.16
N SER A 96 -1.89 12.72 -4.36
CA SER A 96 -2.27 11.43 -4.91
C SER A 96 -1.06 10.50 -5.01
N SER A 97 -1.31 9.21 -4.84
CA SER A 97 -0.32 8.17 -5.02
C SER A 97 -0.95 6.96 -5.71
N TYR A 98 -0.13 6.23 -6.44
CA TYR A 98 -0.50 4.94 -7.01
C TYR A 98 0.38 3.86 -6.38
N VAL A 99 -0.22 2.78 -5.93
CA VAL A 99 0.50 1.65 -5.34
C VAL A 99 0.07 0.37 -6.05
N ASN A 100 1.07 -0.40 -6.48
CA ASN A 100 0.90 -1.69 -7.10
C ASN A 100 1.64 -2.73 -6.24
N GLY A 101 0.90 -3.67 -5.66
CA GLY A 101 1.45 -4.68 -4.76
C GLY A 101 0.98 -6.08 -5.10
N GLN A 102 1.80 -7.08 -4.76
CA GLN A 102 1.42 -8.48 -4.89
C GLN A 102 2.12 -9.38 -3.88
N VAL A 103 1.47 -10.49 -3.58
CA VAL A 103 2.05 -11.66 -2.93
C VAL A 103 2.46 -12.63 -4.01
N LEU A 104 3.73 -13.03 -4.02
CA LEU A 104 4.24 -13.97 -5.02
C LEU A 104 3.71 -15.39 -4.76
N PRO A 105 3.47 -16.21 -5.79
CA PRO A 105 2.89 -17.55 -5.63
C PRO A 105 3.78 -18.50 -4.82
N CYS A 106 5.09 -18.32 -4.87
CA CYS A 106 6.07 -19.06 -4.08
C CYS A 106 7.19 -18.13 -3.60
N ASN A 107 8.24 -18.68 -3.02
CA ASN A 107 9.46 -17.95 -2.71
C ASN A 107 10.27 -17.69 -3.97
N TYR A 108 10.70 -16.46 -4.17
CA TYR A 108 11.47 -16.01 -5.32
C TYR A 108 12.89 -15.65 -4.90
N THR A 109 13.84 -15.94 -5.76
CA THR A 109 15.20 -15.42 -5.65
C THR A 109 15.24 -13.92 -5.95
N PHE A 110 16.37 -13.29 -5.68
CA PHE A 110 16.61 -11.88 -6.01
C PHE A 110 16.36 -11.58 -7.50
N GLU A 111 16.88 -12.43 -8.41
CA GLU A 111 16.78 -12.23 -9.86
C GLU A 111 15.36 -12.49 -10.39
N GLU A 112 14.69 -13.54 -9.90
CA GLU A 112 13.30 -13.82 -10.25
C GLU A 112 12.37 -12.70 -9.81
N ALA A 113 12.53 -12.21 -8.58
CA ALA A 113 11.74 -11.09 -8.06
C ALA A 113 12.06 -9.76 -8.75
N HIS A 114 13.30 -9.56 -9.22
CA HIS A 114 13.68 -8.41 -10.03
C HIS A 114 12.95 -8.38 -11.39
N THR A 115 12.73 -9.56 -11.99
CA THR A 115 11.89 -9.66 -13.20
C THR A 115 10.46 -9.20 -12.91
N VAL A 116 9.89 -9.64 -11.80
CA VAL A 116 8.56 -9.19 -11.37
C VAL A 116 8.54 -7.68 -11.07
N LEU A 117 9.59 -7.11 -10.48
CA LEU A 117 9.71 -5.67 -10.28
C LEU A 117 9.58 -4.91 -11.60
N LYS A 118 10.29 -5.36 -12.64
CA LYS A 118 10.22 -4.75 -13.99
C LYS A 118 8.81 -4.79 -14.57
N GLU A 119 8.10 -5.90 -14.39
CA GLU A 119 6.70 -6.05 -14.80
C GLU A 119 5.77 -5.08 -14.05
N MET A 120 5.98 -4.96 -12.74
CA MET A 120 5.18 -4.06 -11.90
C MET A 120 5.40 -2.59 -12.27
N ILE A 121 6.64 -2.21 -12.57
CA ILE A 121 6.96 -0.85 -13.02
C ILE A 121 6.38 -0.59 -14.40
N ASP A 122 6.48 -1.54 -15.34
CA ASP A 122 5.87 -1.41 -16.67
C ASP A 122 4.36 -1.16 -16.58
N ALA A 123 3.65 -1.96 -15.80
CA ALA A 123 2.22 -1.79 -15.57
C ALA A 123 1.89 -0.45 -14.91
N SER A 124 2.70 -0.02 -13.92
CA SER A 124 2.49 1.24 -13.21
C SER A 124 2.74 2.46 -14.09
N VAL A 125 3.72 2.38 -14.98
CA VAL A 125 4.00 3.44 -15.99
C VAL A 125 2.85 3.55 -17.00
N LEU A 126 2.36 2.42 -17.51
CA LEU A 126 1.20 2.43 -18.41
C LEU A 126 -0.02 3.05 -17.74
N GLU A 127 -0.26 2.79 -16.46
CA GLU A 127 -1.33 3.43 -15.68
C GLU A 127 -1.14 4.95 -15.57
N LEU A 128 0.10 5.43 -15.33
CA LEU A 128 0.38 6.87 -15.31
C LEU A 128 0.08 7.52 -16.67
N VAL A 129 0.54 6.90 -17.76
CA VAL A 129 0.31 7.42 -19.12
C VAL A 129 -1.18 7.42 -19.46
N GLU A 130 -1.92 6.37 -19.11
CA GLU A 130 -3.37 6.30 -19.31
C GLU A 130 -4.11 7.40 -18.57
N ARG A 131 -3.66 7.75 -17.37
CA ARG A 131 -4.23 8.83 -16.54
C ARG A 131 -3.72 10.23 -16.89
N GLY A 132 -2.75 10.36 -17.80
CA GLY A 132 -2.08 11.63 -18.08
C GLY A 132 -1.38 12.20 -16.84
N GLN A 133 -0.65 11.37 -16.09
CA GLN A 133 0.01 11.75 -14.85
C GLN A 133 1.52 11.48 -14.88
N VAL A 134 2.25 12.23 -14.06
CA VAL A 134 3.69 12.04 -13.79
C VAL A 134 3.96 11.99 -12.30
N THR A 135 5.10 11.40 -11.93
CA THR A 135 5.55 11.28 -10.54
C THR A 135 6.96 11.81 -10.36
N ASN A 136 7.28 12.28 -9.16
CA ASN A 136 8.66 12.56 -8.73
C ASN A 136 9.05 11.80 -7.45
N HIS A 137 8.25 10.83 -7.03
CA HIS A 137 8.52 10.08 -5.82
C HIS A 137 8.23 8.60 -6.04
N ILE A 138 9.21 7.75 -5.79
CA ILE A 138 9.09 6.30 -5.86
C ILE A 138 9.23 5.67 -4.49
N SER A 139 8.58 4.53 -4.31
CA SER A 139 8.76 3.69 -3.12
C SER A 139 8.75 2.20 -3.50
N LEU A 140 9.61 1.45 -2.83
CA LEU A 140 9.74 0.00 -2.98
C LEU A 140 9.56 -0.64 -1.61
N SER A 141 8.76 -1.69 -1.54
CA SER A 141 8.64 -2.54 -0.35
C SER A 141 8.76 -4.00 -0.77
N VAL A 142 9.61 -4.73 -0.07
CA VAL A 142 9.87 -6.16 -0.30
C VAL A 142 9.67 -6.89 1.02
N GLY A 143 8.82 -7.91 1.03
CA GLY A 143 8.63 -8.80 2.16
C GLY A 143 9.30 -10.14 1.89
N TYR A 144 10.17 -10.57 2.80
CA TYR A 144 10.87 -11.84 2.70
C TYR A 144 9.99 -13.01 3.16
N ALA A 145 10.37 -14.22 2.79
CA ALA A 145 9.68 -15.44 3.22
C ALA A 145 9.77 -15.64 4.74
N ALA A 146 8.79 -16.33 5.31
CA ALA A 146 8.77 -16.66 6.74
C ALA A 146 10.00 -17.51 7.12
N GLY A 147 10.63 -17.20 8.25
CA GLY A 147 11.78 -17.95 8.76
C GLY A 147 13.09 -17.75 8.01
N ALA A 148 13.13 -16.98 6.92
CA ALA A 148 14.32 -16.71 6.13
C ALA A 148 15.22 -15.59 6.71
N GLY A 149 14.82 -14.96 7.78
CA GLY A 149 15.60 -13.94 8.49
C GLY A 149 16.12 -14.51 9.80
N GLY A 150 17.36 -14.98 9.84
CA GLY A 150 18.06 -15.25 11.11
C GLY A 150 17.95 -14.02 12.00
N ALA A 151 17.44 -14.22 13.21
CA ALA A 151 17.24 -13.18 14.21
C ALA A 151 18.58 -12.49 14.53
N THR A 152 18.72 -11.26 14.14
CA THR A 152 19.53 -10.32 14.91
C THR A 152 18.55 -9.38 15.60
N MET A 153 18.16 -9.74 16.80
CA MET A 153 17.53 -8.82 17.74
C MET A 153 18.50 -7.67 17.99
N GLY A 154 18.12 -6.48 17.56
CA GLY A 154 18.66 -5.25 18.08
C GLY A 154 17.72 -4.80 19.19
N ASP A 155 18.19 -4.85 20.45
CA ASP A 155 17.50 -4.35 21.62
C ASP A 155 17.19 -2.86 21.47
N GLY A 156 15.92 -2.53 21.37
CA GLY A 156 15.39 -1.18 21.46
C GLY A 156 13.87 -1.21 21.48
N PRO A 157 13.21 -0.41 22.36
CA PRO A 157 11.76 -0.45 22.49
C PRO A 157 11.10 -0.06 21.17
N ALA A 158 10.28 -0.96 20.64
CA ALA A 158 9.48 -0.73 19.46
C ALA A 158 8.43 0.36 19.74
N SER A 159 8.64 1.55 19.17
CA SER A 159 7.58 2.54 19.05
C SER A 159 6.58 2.03 18.00
N PRO A 160 5.30 1.87 18.32
CA PRO A 160 4.30 1.47 17.34
C PRO A 160 3.93 2.70 16.49
N SER A 161 4.66 2.91 15.38
CA SER A 161 4.22 3.88 14.40
C SER A 161 3.25 3.21 13.43
N ARG A 162 2.18 3.90 13.15
CA ARG A 162 1.09 3.55 12.23
C ARG A 162 1.62 2.95 10.93
N ALA A 163 1.27 1.69 10.69
CA ALA A 163 1.35 1.11 9.36
C ALA A 163 -0.04 1.18 8.73
N ASN A 164 -0.26 2.13 7.83
CA ASN A 164 -1.25 1.96 6.79
C ASN A 164 -0.79 0.82 5.86
N PRO A 165 -1.68 0.11 5.14
CA PRO A 165 -1.28 -0.93 4.20
C PRO A 165 -0.33 -0.49 3.09
N GLY A 166 -0.01 0.82 3.01
CA GLY A 166 0.93 1.43 2.07
C GLY A 166 2.18 2.05 2.71
N ASP A 167 2.35 1.97 4.04
CA ASP A 167 3.52 2.58 4.68
C ASP A 167 4.76 1.71 4.49
N VAL A 168 5.65 2.20 3.67
CA VAL A 168 6.99 1.66 3.49
C VAL A 168 7.84 2.10 4.69
N PHE A 169 8.20 1.15 5.55
CA PHE A 169 9.08 1.44 6.67
C PHE A 169 10.52 1.62 6.20
N VAL A 170 11.01 2.84 6.24
CA VAL A 170 12.42 3.15 6.07
C VAL A 170 13.05 3.29 7.46
N GLY A 171 13.91 2.36 7.84
CA GLY A 171 14.81 2.55 8.97
C GLY A 171 16.02 3.38 8.51
N GLU A 172 16.38 4.40 9.28
CA GLU A 172 17.45 5.36 8.97
C GLU A 172 18.85 4.76 8.74
N HIS A 173 19.06 3.47 8.86
CA HIS A 173 20.36 2.80 8.72
C HIS A 173 20.29 1.44 8.03
N GLY A 174 19.36 1.19 7.10
CA GLY A 174 19.37 -0.05 6.31
C GLY A 174 19.15 -1.35 7.10
N LYS A 175 18.74 -1.27 8.37
CA LYS A 175 18.54 -2.45 9.23
C LYS A 175 17.18 -3.09 8.92
N ARG A 176 17.20 -4.41 8.70
CA ARG A 176 16.02 -5.25 8.52
C ARG A 176 15.10 -5.10 9.74
N ARG A 177 13.84 -4.74 9.52
CA ARG A 177 12.80 -4.78 10.56
C ARG A 177 11.89 -5.98 10.31
N LEU A 178 11.65 -6.74 11.35
CA LEU A 178 10.62 -7.77 11.34
C LEU A 178 9.25 -7.10 11.46
N GLY A 179 8.34 -7.38 10.53
CA GLY A 179 6.94 -6.99 10.67
C GLY A 179 6.24 -7.75 11.80
N PRO A 180 4.99 -7.39 12.16
CA PRO A 180 4.25 -7.96 13.29
C PRO A 180 4.12 -9.50 13.30
N ARG A 181 4.42 -10.16 12.17
CA ARG A 181 4.36 -11.63 12.00
C ARG A 181 5.73 -12.28 11.83
N GLY A 182 6.84 -11.61 12.21
CA GLY A 182 8.17 -12.16 12.10
C GLY A 182 8.77 -12.23 10.70
N TYR A 183 8.17 -11.57 9.72
CA TYR A 183 8.71 -11.47 8.36
C TYR A 183 9.70 -10.32 8.26
N GLY A 184 10.88 -10.56 7.68
CA GLY A 184 11.81 -9.51 7.32
C GLY A 184 11.28 -8.64 6.18
N HIS A 185 11.58 -7.35 6.23
CA HIS A 185 11.22 -6.40 5.17
C HIS A 185 12.45 -5.63 4.69
N ALA A 186 12.46 -5.28 3.41
CA ALA A 186 13.43 -4.37 2.80
C ALA A 186 12.69 -3.36 1.91
N GLY A 187 13.39 -2.31 1.53
CA GLY A 187 12.86 -1.29 0.64
C GLY A 187 13.20 0.11 1.10
N GLY A 188 12.51 1.07 0.54
CA GLY A 188 12.73 2.48 0.80
C GLY A 188 11.95 3.35 -0.15
N SER A 189 12.13 4.65 -0.02
CA SER A 189 11.57 5.62 -0.95
C SER A 189 12.65 6.58 -1.43
N ARG A 190 12.41 7.19 -2.59
CA ARG A 190 13.33 8.16 -3.19
C ARG A 190 12.54 9.25 -3.92
N LYS A 191 12.94 10.49 -3.69
CA LYS A 191 12.48 11.63 -4.49
C LYS A 191 13.37 11.73 -5.74
N LEU A 192 12.75 11.86 -6.89
CA LEU A 192 13.43 12.07 -8.17
C LEU A 192 13.74 13.56 -8.37
N ALA A 193 14.69 13.85 -9.22
CA ALA A 193 15.06 15.22 -9.56
C ALA A 193 13.92 15.99 -10.27
N GLY A 194 13.07 15.26 -11.02
CA GLY A 194 11.96 15.84 -11.76
C GLY A 194 10.76 14.92 -11.87
N PHE A 195 9.65 15.47 -12.36
CA PHE A 195 8.42 14.72 -12.63
C PHE A 195 8.52 13.99 -13.96
N THR A 196 8.18 12.69 -13.97
CA THR A 196 8.27 11.82 -15.16
C THR A 196 7.29 10.65 -15.09
N ASN A 197 6.90 10.13 -16.27
CA ASN A 197 6.27 8.84 -16.47
C ASN A 197 7.09 7.96 -17.44
N SER A 198 8.36 8.32 -17.70
CA SER A 198 9.25 7.51 -18.52
C SER A 198 9.61 6.21 -17.80
N TYR A 199 9.33 5.06 -18.44
CA TYR A 199 9.70 3.74 -17.94
C TYR A 199 11.22 3.65 -17.70
N ARG A 200 12.02 4.16 -18.63
CA ARG A 200 13.48 4.13 -18.56
C ARG A 200 14.00 4.84 -17.31
N LYS A 201 13.48 6.07 -17.04
CA LYS A 201 13.90 6.87 -15.88
C LYS A 201 13.43 6.24 -14.57
N LEU A 202 12.18 5.80 -14.50
CA LEU A 202 11.63 5.16 -13.31
C LEU A 202 12.31 3.82 -13.04
N MET A 203 12.54 3.00 -14.07
CA MET A 203 13.24 1.71 -13.93
C MET A 203 14.65 1.88 -13.39
N ALA A 204 15.42 2.84 -13.91
CA ALA A 204 16.77 3.13 -13.42
C ALA A 204 16.76 3.49 -11.92
N ALA A 205 15.83 4.35 -11.50
CA ALA A 205 15.71 4.75 -10.09
C ALA A 205 15.28 3.58 -9.18
N PHE A 206 14.41 2.69 -9.66
CA PHE A 206 14.04 1.48 -8.94
C PHE A 206 15.16 0.45 -8.90
N ASP A 207 15.96 0.30 -9.97
CA ASP A 207 17.13 -0.59 -10.00
C ASP A 207 18.19 -0.20 -8.97
N GLU A 208 18.45 1.10 -8.83
CA GLU A 208 19.33 1.61 -7.78
C GLU A 208 18.78 1.27 -6.39
N LEU A 209 17.50 1.57 -6.15
CA LEU A 209 16.84 1.30 -4.86
C LEU A 209 16.80 -0.20 -4.54
N TRP A 210 16.56 -1.04 -5.56
CA TRP A 210 16.60 -2.50 -5.46
C TRP A 210 17.97 -2.98 -5.05
N SER A 211 19.01 -2.56 -5.76
CA SER A 211 20.39 -2.99 -5.51
C SER A 211 20.93 -2.55 -4.16
N GLU A 212 20.52 -1.36 -3.69
CA GLU A 212 20.92 -0.82 -2.39
C GLU A 212 20.22 -1.49 -1.21
N ARG A 213 18.95 -1.89 -1.36
CA ARG A 213 18.08 -2.22 -0.24
C ARG A 213 17.72 -3.69 -0.13
N VAL A 214 17.66 -4.42 -1.24
CA VAL A 214 17.16 -5.79 -1.25
C VAL A 214 18.33 -6.78 -1.08
N SER A 215 18.17 -7.74 -0.19
CA SER A 215 19.14 -8.79 0.04
C SER A 215 19.11 -9.83 -1.07
N LYS A 216 20.28 -10.24 -1.54
CA LYS A 216 20.43 -11.30 -2.56
C LYS A 216 20.23 -12.72 -2.00
N ASP A 217 20.43 -12.88 -0.68
CA ASP A 217 20.50 -14.19 -0.04
C ASP A 217 19.18 -14.63 0.62
N VAL A 218 18.16 -13.78 0.57
CA VAL A 218 16.92 -14.03 1.31
C VAL A 218 15.76 -14.14 0.34
N PRO A 219 15.02 -15.27 0.35
CA PRO A 219 13.87 -15.46 -0.53
C PRO A 219 12.78 -14.41 -0.32
N ILE A 220 12.21 -13.93 -1.43
CA ILE A 220 11.22 -12.87 -1.47
C ILE A 220 9.82 -13.48 -1.65
N ARG A 221 8.84 -12.93 -0.89
CA ARG A 221 7.46 -13.43 -0.91
C ARG A 221 6.42 -12.36 -1.22
N ARG A 222 6.77 -11.09 -1.04
CA ARG A 222 5.90 -9.94 -1.30
C ARG A 222 6.67 -8.81 -1.92
N MET A 223 5.99 -8.06 -2.80
CA MET A 223 6.54 -6.86 -3.42
C MET A 223 5.47 -5.80 -3.55
N SER A 224 5.88 -4.55 -3.42
CA SER A 224 5.03 -3.40 -3.70
C SER A 224 5.87 -2.26 -4.27
N VAL A 225 5.39 -1.63 -5.31
CA VAL A 225 5.92 -0.40 -5.88
C VAL A 225 4.90 0.72 -5.69
N GLY A 226 5.38 1.89 -5.31
CA GLY A 226 4.53 3.07 -5.14
C GLY A 226 5.08 4.25 -5.92
N LEU A 227 4.18 5.02 -6.49
CA LEU A 227 4.44 6.26 -7.21
C LEU A 227 3.67 7.36 -6.48
N GLY A 228 4.39 8.31 -5.90
CA GLY A 228 3.82 9.39 -5.09
C GLY A 228 3.93 10.76 -5.75
N ASN A 229 3.26 11.74 -5.14
CA ASN A 229 3.21 13.10 -5.66
C ASN A 229 2.75 13.15 -7.12
N LEU A 230 1.67 12.44 -7.43
CA LEU A 230 1.13 12.41 -8.78
C LEU A 230 0.55 13.77 -9.15
N VAL A 231 0.97 14.29 -10.29
CA VAL A 231 0.49 15.56 -10.87
C VAL A 231 0.16 15.34 -12.35
N PRO A 232 -0.65 16.22 -12.98
CA PRO A 232 -0.91 16.15 -14.42
C PRO A 232 0.39 16.19 -15.24
N GLU A 233 0.37 15.53 -16.39
CA GLU A 233 1.54 15.36 -17.27
C GLU A 233 2.13 16.68 -17.79
N GLU A 234 1.34 17.75 -17.84
CA GLU A 234 1.80 19.10 -18.18
C GLU A 234 2.88 19.63 -17.24
N PHE A 235 3.02 19.05 -16.03
CA PHE A 235 4.08 19.34 -15.08
C PHE A 235 5.32 18.45 -15.22
N ALA A 236 5.43 17.65 -16.31
CA ALA A 236 6.63 16.86 -16.59
C ALA A 236 7.86 17.77 -16.64
N THR A 237 8.92 17.33 -15.97
CA THR A 237 10.15 18.14 -15.88
C THR A 237 11.04 17.88 -17.08
N ILE A 238 11.35 18.94 -17.80
CA ILE A 238 12.32 18.96 -18.90
C ILE A 238 13.50 19.80 -18.42
N ASP A 239 14.68 19.23 -18.39
CA ASP A 239 15.93 19.92 -18.08
C ASP A 239 16.85 19.99 -19.32
N LEU A 240 17.99 20.67 -19.19
CA LEU A 240 18.95 20.86 -20.29
C LEU A 240 19.59 19.55 -20.79
N PHE A 241 19.51 18.47 -20.02
CA PHE A 241 20.07 17.17 -20.33
C PHE A 241 19.01 16.16 -20.75
N THR A 242 17.74 16.56 -20.79
CA THR A 242 16.63 15.69 -21.20
C THR A 242 16.67 15.46 -22.71
N ASP A 243 16.80 14.21 -23.13
CA ASP A 243 16.58 13.82 -24.52
C ASP A 243 15.07 13.77 -24.79
N VAL A 244 14.52 14.95 -25.14
CA VAL A 244 13.08 15.14 -25.40
C VAL A 244 12.59 14.20 -26.49
N ALA A 245 13.36 14.03 -27.56
CA ALA A 245 12.96 13.15 -28.67
C ALA A 245 12.93 11.67 -28.27
N ALA A 246 13.78 11.25 -27.35
CA ALA A 246 13.70 9.88 -26.80
C ALA A 246 12.52 9.71 -25.86
N ASP A 247 12.22 10.69 -25.02
CA ASP A 247 11.07 10.67 -24.12
C ASP A 247 9.75 10.70 -24.91
N GLU A 248 9.64 11.50 -25.97
CA GLU A 248 8.46 11.51 -26.86
C GLU A 248 8.25 10.18 -27.57
N ARG A 249 9.31 9.58 -28.12
CA ARG A 249 9.22 8.23 -28.74
C ARG A 249 8.79 7.16 -27.74
N GLU A 250 9.30 7.21 -26.52
CA GLU A 250 8.90 6.28 -25.45
C GLU A 250 7.42 6.45 -25.10
N HIS A 251 6.97 7.69 -24.98
CA HIS A 251 5.57 8.02 -24.66
C HIS A 251 4.62 7.58 -25.77
N ASP A 252 4.96 7.81 -27.04
CA ASP A 252 4.17 7.35 -28.19
C ASP A 252 4.07 5.82 -28.25
N LEU A 253 5.18 5.13 -27.93
CA LEU A 253 5.17 3.67 -27.81
C LEU A 253 4.24 3.21 -26.70
N GLN A 254 4.28 3.84 -25.53
CA GLN A 254 3.41 3.51 -24.39
C GLN A 254 1.92 3.71 -24.75
N ARG A 255 1.58 4.79 -25.45
CA ARG A 255 0.23 5.04 -25.96
C ARG A 255 -0.22 3.97 -26.98
N ALA A 256 0.67 3.58 -27.87
CA ALA A 256 0.38 2.50 -28.82
C ALA A 256 0.15 1.17 -28.10
N VAL A 257 0.95 0.85 -27.08
CA VAL A 257 0.76 -0.34 -26.24
C VAL A 257 -0.60 -0.30 -25.54
N LEU A 258 -0.98 0.83 -24.96
CA LEU A 258 -2.29 1.03 -24.31
C LEU A 258 -3.44 0.83 -25.30
N ALA A 259 -3.34 1.39 -26.51
CA ALA A 259 -4.36 1.24 -27.55
C ALA A 259 -4.54 -0.25 -27.95
N VAL A 260 -3.46 -0.99 -28.10
CA VAL A 260 -3.50 -2.44 -28.40
C VAL A 260 -4.12 -3.21 -27.23
N LYS A 261 -3.67 -2.95 -26.00
CA LYS A 261 -4.21 -3.62 -24.81
C LYS A 261 -5.68 -3.30 -24.56
N GLY A 262 -6.10 -2.08 -24.81
CA GLY A 262 -7.50 -1.65 -24.68
C GLY A 262 -8.41 -2.33 -25.69
N LYS A 263 -7.93 -2.55 -26.93
CA LYS A 263 -8.71 -3.18 -28.01
C LYS A 263 -8.73 -4.71 -27.95
N PHE A 264 -7.62 -5.33 -27.60
CA PHE A 264 -7.42 -6.78 -27.71
C PHE A 264 -7.21 -7.50 -26.38
N GLY A 265 -7.29 -6.77 -25.27
CA GLY A 265 -7.08 -7.29 -23.91
C GLY A 265 -5.66 -7.10 -23.38
N ARG A 266 -5.54 -7.12 -22.06
CA ARG A 266 -4.29 -6.81 -21.36
C ARG A 266 -3.11 -7.72 -21.72
N ASN A 267 -3.39 -8.96 -22.12
CA ASN A 267 -2.38 -9.97 -22.53
C ASN A 267 -2.06 -9.95 -24.02
N ALA A 268 -2.69 -9.10 -24.83
CA ALA A 268 -2.46 -9.04 -26.27
C ALA A 268 -1.03 -8.60 -26.65
N LEU A 269 -0.40 -7.82 -25.78
CA LEU A 269 0.98 -7.36 -25.95
C LEU A 269 1.70 -7.44 -24.61
N LEU A 270 2.75 -8.25 -24.55
CA LEU A 270 3.60 -8.46 -23.38
C LEU A 270 5.06 -8.18 -23.71
N ARG A 271 5.84 -7.75 -22.73
CA ARG A 271 7.31 -7.71 -22.86
C ARG A 271 7.88 -9.12 -22.83
N GLY A 272 9.00 -9.37 -23.51
CA GLY A 272 9.63 -10.70 -23.53
C GLY A 272 9.95 -11.28 -22.14
N MET A 273 10.28 -10.42 -21.16
CA MET A 273 10.50 -10.84 -19.77
C MET A 273 9.26 -11.46 -19.12
N SER A 274 8.06 -11.07 -19.53
CA SER A 274 6.79 -11.61 -19.02
C SER A 274 6.46 -13.02 -19.55
N LEU A 275 7.31 -13.58 -20.38
CA LEU A 275 7.21 -14.96 -20.88
C LEU A 275 8.15 -15.94 -20.15
N THR A 276 8.93 -15.46 -19.18
CA THR A 276 9.78 -16.30 -18.35
C THR A 276 8.97 -17.07 -17.31
N GLU A 277 9.50 -18.20 -16.83
CA GLU A 277 8.79 -19.14 -15.94
C GLU A 277 8.24 -18.49 -14.65
N LYS A 278 8.96 -17.51 -14.10
CA LYS A 278 8.59 -16.84 -12.83
C LYS A 278 7.93 -15.47 -13.03
N ALA A 279 7.63 -15.10 -14.26
CA ALA A 279 6.90 -13.87 -14.54
C ALA A 279 5.44 -13.98 -14.07
N THR A 280 4.88 -12.88 -13.59
CA THR A 280 3.53 -12.86 -13.01
C THR A 280 2.53 -11.99 -13.77
N ALA A 281 2.98 -11.14 -14.69
CA ALA A 281 2.14 -10.17 -15.36
C ALA A 281 0.97 -10.80 -16.13
N ARG A 282 1.18 -11.94 -16.78
CA ARG A 282 0.16 -12.62 -17.56
C ARG A 282 -1.01 -13.09 -16.70
N GLU A 283 -0.72 -13.76 -15.59
CA GLU A 283 -1.74 -14.23 -14.64
C GLU A 283 -2.44 -13.07 -13.94
N ARG A 284 -1.69 -12.03 -13.58
CA ARG A 284 -2.25 -10.83 -12.94
C ARG A 284 -3.20 -10.06 -13.83
N ASN A 285 -2.96 -10.03 -15.13
CA ASN A 285 -3.84 -9.38 -16.09
C ASN A 285 -5.22 -10.07 -16.20
N GLU A 286 -5.32 -11.33 -15.77
CA GLU A 286 -6.56 -12.12 -15.74
C GLU A 286 -7.32 -12.00 -14.40
N GLN A 287 -6.71 -11.36 -13.38
CA GLN A 287 -7.33 -11.17 -12.07
C GLN A 287 -8.26 -9.94 -12.05
N VAL A 288 -9.35 -10.06 -11.32
CA VAL A 288 -10.27 -8.95 -11.01
C VAL A 288 -10.10 -8.58 -9.54
N GLY A 289 -9.69 -7.35 -9.25
CA GLY A 289 -9.48 -6.91 -7.86
C GLY A 289 -8.39 -7.69 -7.10
N GLY A 290 -7.44 -8.34 -7.81
CA GLY A 290 -6.37 -9.13 -7.21
C GLY A 290 -6.76 -10.58 -6.89
N HIS A 291 -7.93 -11.02 -7.32
CA HIS A 291 -8.42 -12.39 -7.16
C HIS A 291 -8.74 -13.01 -8.52
N HIS A 292 -8.59 -14.33 -8.63
CA HIS A 292 -9.14 -15.06 -9.78
C HIS A 292 -10.67 -15.04 -9.69
N ALA A 293 -11.32 -14.68 -10.79
CA ALA A 293 -12.77 -14.68 -10.92
C ALA A 293 -13.30 -16.13 -10.99
#